data_5cd12ba24c8c8c16bc2ac1702da94ce1
#
_entry.id   5cd12ba24c8c8c16bc2ac1702da94ce1
#
_cell.length_a   1.000
_cell.length_b   1.000
_cell.length_c   1.000
_cell.angle_alpha   90.00
_cell.angle_beta   90.00
_cell.angle_gamma   90.00
#
_symmetry.space_group_name_H-M   'P 1'
#
loop_
_entity.id
_entity.type
_entity.pdbx_description
1 polymer ?
#
loop_
_entity_poly.entity_id
_entity_poly.type
_entity_poly.pdbx_seq_one_letter_code
_entity_poly.pdbx_strand_id
1 'polypeptide(L)'
;YGAQWRVESRKSSIGADAFMDALAENPFLPLTEERYSRQQTVLLNGDDGNNNFDTGLISNRVTILLEMDARWQDYGLFLRGRAYYDEVYKDSDTDLGASGFRTYNSGSLYGGDAGIGDFPAKTRDEHGSVVEFLDVFGYATWEIPGERLLDLRIGRQVINWGESTFYQGINSIQNRADARAANTPGVEVKEILLPTGAIYGQVDLLPNLTVEAYYQYEWLENELDGVGSYFNINDQIGPGSNAFLIPTPGSPLVPEEIRGNEFNLRGVPKSPDQEASDSGQWGAAFHYITENSTDIGFYHVVGHDKKPSFVLSYEEIFGNRVPVSYLQRYYEDIRGTALSFTTILGETNVQGELSWLNGTPMVDAAGDPQRENLAKLQLGGSHVFGPTFFADDTTLTFEAFYANVHSAAERDLNEDDSALGYSFLASLDYKNIYAGWDLSVPIYFKHDITGVIQELQVFAGAKVLSLGVEGTYLNNLTAGLSYAAYFGGDRKNLLQDRDNIAFTLKYSF
;
A
#
# COMPACT_ATOMS: atom_id res chain seq x y z
N TYR A 1 9.04 13.50 14.86
CA TYR A 1 9.80 14.07 13.77
C TYR A 1 10.46 12.96 12.96
N GLY A 2 10.37 13.05 11.64
CA GLY A 2 11.05 12.14 10.73
C GLY A 2 11.60 12.92 9.54
N ALA A 3 12.80 12.55 9.07
CA ALA A 3 13.37 13.04 7.84
C ALA A 3 13.94 11.88 7.04
N GLN A 4 13.73 11.92 5.73
CA GLN A 4 14.21 10.92 4.78
C GLN A 4 15.04 11.57 3.69
N TRP A 5 16.09 10.89 3.27
CA TRP A 5 16.96 11.31 2.18
C TRP A 5 17.13 10.20 1.15
N ARG A 6 16.95 10.54 -0.10
CA ARG A 6 17.34 9.70 -1.23
C ARG A 6 18.86 9.61 -1.28
N VAL A 7 19.41 8.42 -1.35
CA VAL A 7 20.88 8.21 -1.39
C VAL A 7 21.38 7.69 -2.73
N GLU A 8 20.53 7.03 -3.50
CA GLU A 8 20.88 6.56 -4.84
C GLU A 8 20.50 7.63 -5.89
N SER A 9 21.43 7.89 -6.84
CA SER A 9 21.09 8.70 -8.00
C SER A 9 20.03 7.99 -8.83
N ARG A 10 19.10 8.77 -9.43
CA ARG A 10 18.15 8.23 -10.39
C ARG A 10 18.86 7.29 -11.36
N LYS A 11 18.46 6.05 -11.40
CA LYS A 11 18.74 5.22 -12.55
C LYS A 11 17.92 5.85 -13.65
N SER A 12 18.61 6.51 -14.59
CA SER A 12 17.93 7.15 -15.72
C SER A 12 16.80 6.23 -16.14
N SER A 13 15.61 6.78 -16.28
CA SER A 13 14.44 6.05 -16.73
C SER A 13 14.78 5.48 -18.10
N ILE A 14 15.41 4.31 -18.10
CA ILE A 14 15.96 3.60 -19.28
C ILE A 14 14.88 3.50 -20.36
N GLY A 15 13.60 3.69 -19.98
CA GLY A 15 12.49 3.72 -20.88
C GLY A 15 12.23 5.07 -21.54
N ALA A 16 12.23 6.16 -20.81
CA ALA A 16 11.91 7.48 -21.37
C ALA A 16 13.03 7.96 -22.30
N ASP A 17 14.30 7.78 -21.92
CA ASP A 17 15.42 8.14 -22.78
C ASP A 17 15.47 7.27 -24.04
N ALA A 18 15.34 5.94 -23.91
CA ALA A 18 15.29 5.03 -25.06
C ALA A 18 14.06 5.26 -25.95
N PHE A 19 12.95 5.66 -25.36
CA PHE A 19 11.74 6.03 -26.09
C PHE A 19 11.94 7.34 -26.86
N MET A 20 12.51 8.34 -26.24
CA MET A 20 12.77 9.64 -26.87
C MET A 20 13.87 9.54 -27.93
N ASP A 21 14.91 8.74 -27.71
CA ASP A 21 15.94 8.45 -28.70
C ASP A 21 15.33 7.72 -29.92
N ALA A 22 14.44 6.76 -29.69
CA ALA A 22 13.74 6.05 -30.78
C ALA A 22 12.78 6.98 -31.57
N LEU A 23 12.12 7.93 -30.92
CA LEU A 23 11.31 8.96 -31.57
C LEU A 23 12.17 9.96 -32.35
N ALA A 24 13.32 10.37 -31.80
CA ALA A 24 14.27 11.29 -32.43
C ALA A 24 14.92 10.67 -33.68
N GLU A 25 15.24 9.37 -33.63
CA GLU A 25 15.85 8.65 -34.76
C GLU A 25 14.87 8.40 -35.91
N ASN A 26 13.59 8.23 -35.64
CA ASN A 26 12.61 8.00 -36.73
C ASN A 26 11.16 8.33 -36.35
N PRO A 27 10.73 9.59 -36.49
CA PRO A 27 9.38 10.05 -36.14
C PRO A 27 8.27 9.47 -37.05
N PHE A 28 8.63 8.81 -38.16
CA PHE A 28 7.69 8.27 -39.15
C PHE A 28 7.55 6.74 -39.11
N LEU A 29 8.26 6.05 -38.26
CA LEU A 29 8.09 4.60 -38.14
C LEU A 29 6.74 4.30 -37.49
N PRO A 30 5.93 3.40 -38.10
CA PRO A 30 4.74 2.91 -37.44
C PRO A 30 5.14 2.27 -36.11
N LEU A 31 4.39 2.64 -35.11
CA LEU A 31 4.55 2.14 -33.76
C LEU A 31 4.14 0.67 -33.76
N THR A 32 5.11 -0.25 -33.88
CA THR A 32 4.83 -1.67 -33.77
C THR A 32 4.63 -2.04 -32.31
N GLU A 33 3.75 -3.00 -32.00
CA GLU A 33 3.48 -3.51 -30.65
C GLU A 33 4.75 -3.88 -29.87
N GLU A 34 5.81 -4.33 -30.55
CA GLU A 34 7.10 -4.61 -29.94
C GLU A 34 7.89 -3.38 -29.51
N ARG A 35 7.72 -2.21 -30.16
CA ARG A 35 8.37 -0.95 -29.77
C ARG A 35 7.63 -0.20 -28.67
N TYR A 36 6.31 -0.35 -28.62
CA TYR A 36 5.45 0.12 -27.53
C TYR A 36 5.16 -1.02 -26.57
N SER A 37 6.21 -1.70 -26.18
CA SER A 37 6.05 -2.66 -25.12
C SER A 37 5.43 -1.91 -23.92
N ARG A 38 4.45 -2.51 -23.26
CA ARG A 38 3.83 -2.11 -22.00
C ARG A 38 4.79 -1.42 -21.03
N GLN A 39 6.07 -1.82 -21.02
CA GLN A 39 7.12 -1.27 -20.19
C GLN A 39 7.42 0.21 -20.46
N GLN A 40 7.33 0.68 -21.69
CA GLN A 40 7.60 2.09 -22.03
C GLN A 40 6.43 2.99 -21.66
N THR A 41 5.20 2.49 -21.81
CA THR A 41 4.01 3.20 -21.35
C THR A 41 3.96 3.26 -19.82
N VAL A 42 4.37 2.19 -19.13
CA VAL A 42 4.47 2.16 -17.66
C VAL A 42 5.50 3.17 -17.17
N LEU A 43 6.66 3.27 -17.78
CA LEU A 43 7.70 4.24 -17.38
C LEU A 43 7.25 5.69 -17.61
N LEU A 44 6.53 5.97 -18.69
CA LEU A 44 6.00 7.30 -18.98
C LEU A 44 4.89 7.74 -18.00
N ASN A 45 4.17 6.78 -17.44
CA ASN A 45 3.02 7.00 -16.57
C ASN A 45 3.24 6.50 -15.13
N GLY A 46 4.47 6.37 -14.70
CA GLY A 46 4.82 5.85 -13.38
C GLY A 46 6.17 6.37 -12.87
N ASP A 47 6.71 7.43 -13.46
CA ASP A 47 8.04 7.93 -13.12
C ASP A 47 8.07 9.36 -12.55
N ASP A 48 6.95 10.04 -12.44
CA ASP A 48 6.88 11.39 -11.87
C ASP A 48 7.49 11.41 -10.46
N GLY A 49 7.20 10.43 -9.61
CA GLY A 49 7.79 10.31 -8.28
C GLY A 49 9.31 10.08 -8.29
N ASN A 50 9.85 9.46 -9.33
CA ASN A 50 11.29 9.33 -9.51
C ASN A 50 11.92 10.63 -10.00
N ASN A 51 11.27 11.27 -10.96
CA ASN A 51 11.78 12.44 -11.64
C ASN A 51 11.78 13.68 -10.75
N ASN A 52 10.84 13.78 -9.82
CA ASN A 52 10.68 14.92 -8.92
C ASN A 52 11.77 15.06 -7.87
N PHE A 53 12.61 14.03 -7.66
CA PHE A 53 13.62 14.05 -6.60
C PHE A 53 15.01 13.70 -7.14
N ASP A 54 15.99 14.55 -6.87
CA ASP A 54 17.40 14.21 -6.95
C ASP A 54 17.87 13.53 -5.64
N THR A 55 19.16 13.18 -5.54
CA THR A 55 19.74 12.78 -4.26
C THR A 55 19.62 13.92 -3.25
N GLY A 56 19.04 13.64 -2.10
CA GLY A 56 18.78 14.68 -1.10
C GLY A 56 17.52 14.40 -0.28
N LEU A 57 16.97 15.44 0.29
CA LEU A 57 15.83 15.37 1.19
C LEU A 57 14.53 15.03 0.42
N ILE A 58 13.84 13.97 0.85
CA ILE A 58 12.58 13.52 0.25
C ILE A 58 11.38 13.62 1.20
N SER A 59 11.62 13.79 2.50
CA SER A 59 10.60 14.08 3.51
C SER A 59 11.23 14.76 4.71
N ASN A 60 10.53 15.74 5.28
CA ASN A 60 10.91 16.45 6.51
C ASN A 60 9.65 16.71 7.33
N ARG A 61 9.23 15.71 8.11
CA ARG A 61 7.88 15.62 8.69
C ARG A 61 7.88 15.74 10.20
N VAL A 62 6.94 16.53 10.70
CA VAL A 62 6.53 16.55 12.12
C VAL A 62 5.15 15.94 12.23
N THR A 63 4.99 14.96 13.11
CA THR A 63 3.70 14.27 13.33
C THR A 63 3.32 14.36 14.80
N ILE A 64 2.04 14.56 15.07
CA ILE A 64 1.41 14.47 16.38
C ILE A 64 0.32 13.41 16.30
N LEU A 65 0.38 12.41 17.17
CA LEU A 65 -0.65 11.40 17.34
C LEU A 65 -1.22 11.54 18.77
N LEU A 66 -2.54 11.64 18.88
CA LEU A 66 -3.24 11.76 20.15
C LEU A 66 -4.25 10.63 20.29
N GLU A 67 -4.29 10.01 21.47
CA GLU A 67 -5.24 8.96 21.82
C GLU A 67 -5.94 9.33 23.13
N MET A 68 -7.24 9.10 23.18
CA MET A 68 -8.06 9.29 24.38
C MET A 68 -8.99 8.08 24.55
N ASP A 69 -8.99 7.49 25.73
CA ASP A 69 -9.94 6.44 26.14
C ASP A 69 -10.67 6.91 27.40
N ALA A 70 -11.94 7.26 27.24
CA ALA A 70 -12.83 7.72 28.35
C ALA A 70 -13.79 6.61 28.71
N ARG A 71 -13.72 6.13 29.96
CA ARG A 71 -14.53 5.00 30.47
C ARG A 71 -15.48 5.42 31.57
N TRP A 72 -16.69 4.91 31.51
CA TRP A 72 -17.71 5.07 32.56
C TRP A 72 -18.54 3.78 32.70
N GLN A 73 -18.34 3.05 33.79
CA GLN A 73 -18.90 1.72 34.01
C GLN A 73 -18.59 0.76 32.84
N ASP A 74 -19.64 0.23 32.22
CA ASP A 74 -19.55 -0.73 31.12
C ASP A 74 -19.37 -0.06 29.73
N TYR A 75 -19.33 1.28 29.70
CA TYR A 75 -19.29 2.07 28.47
C TYR A 75 -17.97 2.82 28.32
N GLY A 76 -17.55 3.03 27.10
CA GLY A 76 -16.39 3.85 26.78
C GLY A 76 -16.51 4.60 25.47
N LEU A 77 -15.63 5.57 25.31
CA LEU A 77 -15.42 6.33 24.08
C LEU A 77 -13.93 6.35 23.78
N PHE A 78 -13.56 5.84 22.62
CA PHE A 78 -12.19 5.88 22.14
C PHE A 78 -12.07 6.89 20.98
N LEU A 79 -11.05 7.74 21.06
CA LEU A 79 -10.70 8.72 20.04
C LEU A 79 -9.21 8.63 19.74
N ARG A 80 -8.85 8.59 18.45
CA ARG A 80 -7.49 8.74 17.95
C ARG A 80 -7.47 9.78 16.86
N GLY A 81 -6.52 10.68 16.89
CA GLY A 81 -6.33 11.69 15.87
C GLY A 81 -4.87 11.86 15.53
N ARG A 82 -4.59 12.18 14.26
CA ARG A 82 -3.27 12.44 13.71
C ARG A 82 -3.22 13.80 13.06
N ALA A 83 -2.11 14.50 13.27
CA ALA A 83 -1.78 15.70 12.51
C ALA A 83 -0.32 15.65 12.08
N TYR A 84 -0.02 16.02 10.84
CA TYR A 84 1.35 16.14 10.38
C TYR A 84 1.55 17.30 9.41
N TYR A 85 2.80 17.72 9.33
CA TYR A 85 3.29 18.71 8.38
C TYR A 85 4.63 18.24 7.82
N ASP A 86 4.74 18.19 6.49
CA ASP A 86 5.96 17.85 5.76
C ASP A 86 6.36 19.01 4.86
N GLU A 87 7.51 19.62 5.18
CA GLU A 87 8.04 20.80 4.51
C GLU A 87 8.33 20.53 3.02
N VAL A 88 8.82 19.33 2.68
CA VAL A 88 9.20 18.97 1.30
C VAL A 88 8.02 19.07 0.35
N TYR A 89 6.87 18.54 0.76
CA TYR A 89 5.67 18.56 -0.08
C TYR A 89 4.88 19.87 0.01
N LYS A 90 5.04 20.63 1.11
CA LYS A 90 4.23 21.84 1.32
C LYS A 90 4.87 23.10 0.76
N ASP A 91 6.15 23.27 0.99
CA ASP A 91 6.87 24.54 0.76
C ASP A 91 8.01 24.42 -0.25
N SER A 92 8.37 23.19 -0.68
CA SER A 92 9.48 22.97 -1.62
C SER A 92 8.96 22.70 -3.03
N ASP A 93 9.72 23.15 -4.01
CA ASP A 93 9.54 22.76 -5.40
C ASP A 93 10.18 21.39 -5.65
N THR A 94 9.79 20.78 -6.75
CA THR A 94 10.41 19.53 -7.20
C THR A 94 11.77 19.81 -7.87
N ASP A 95 12.66 18.82 -7.91
CA ASP A 95 13.97 18.92 -8.54
C ASP A 95 13.93 18.82 -10.09
N LEU A 96 12.74 18.85 -10.68
CA LEU A 96 12.53 18.74 -12.12
C LEU A 96 13.22 19.84 -12.94
N GLY A 97 13.44 21.01 -12.37
CA GLY A 97 13.99 22.18 -13.08
C GLY A 97 15.41 22.01 -13.64
N ALA A 98 16.17 21.01 -13.18
CA ALA A 98 17.58 20.83 -13.54
C ALA A 98 17.83 19.85 -14.69
N SER A 99 16.85 19.09 -15.18
CA SER A 99 17.05 17.92 -16.03
C SER A 99 16.51 18.00 -17.48
N GLY A 100 16.21 19.18 -18.00
CA GLY A 100 15.82 19.37 -19.40
C GLY A 100 14.46 18.78 -19.74
N PHE A 101 14.36 17.89 -20.72
CA PHE A 101 13.11 17.30 -21.20
C PHE A 101 12.27 16.60 -20.10
N ARG A 102 12.91 16.24 -19.00
CA ARG A 102 12.31 15.58 -17.83
C ARG A 102 11.57 16.54 -16.89
N THR A 103 11.31 17.75 -17.33
CA THR A 103 10.79 18.85 -16.47
C THR A 103 9.27 18.88 -16.36
N TYR A 104 8.54 17.83 -16.78
CA TYR A 104 7.10 17.89 -16.80
C TYR A 104 6.50 16.70 -16.05
N ASN A 105 5.81 17.00 -14.96
CA ASN A 105 4.81 16.06 -14.42
C ASN A 105 3.69 15.87 -15.43
N SER A 106 3.09 14.69 -15.46
CA SER A 106 1.90 14.43 -16.28
C SER A 106 0.81 15.47 -16.07
N GLY A 107 0.66 15.97 -14.83
CA GLY A 107 -0.26 17.05 -14.47
C GLY A 107 0.01 18.37 -15.16
N SER A 108 1.25 18.81 -15.25
CA SER A 108 1.60 20.09 -15.88
C SER A 108 1.49 20.06 -17.40
N LEU A 109 1.73 18.93 -18.05
CA LEU A 109 1.60 18.75 -19.49
C LEU A 109 0.16 18.84 -20.01
N TYR A 110 -0.83 18.44 -19.20
CA TYR A 110 -2.20 18.26 -19.66
C TYR A 110 -3.24 19.04 -18.86
N GLY A 111 -2.84 20.20 -18.32
CA GLY A 111 -3.79 21.13 -17.71
C GLY A 111 -4.18 20.76 -16.27
N GLY A 112 -3.37 19.96 -15.60
CA GLY A 112 -3.45 19.80 -14.16
C GLY A 112 -3.15 21.11 -13.43
N ASP A 113 -3.36 21.13 -12.14
CA ASP A 113 -3.18 22.30 -11.28
C ASP A 113 -1.72 22.54 -10.83
N ALA A 114 -0.80 21.66 -11.23
CA ALA A 114 0.63 21.79 -10.98
C ALA A 114 1.31 22.65 -12.07
N GLY A 115 2.15 23.59 -11.65
CA GLY A 115 3.13 24.24 -12.51
C GLY A 115 4.32 23.32 -12.81
N ILE A 116 5.20 23.79 -13.71
CA ILE A 116 6.49 23.11 -13.94
C ILE A 116 7.31 23.18 -12.65
N GLY A 117 7.73 22.02 -12.13
CA GLY A 117 8.48 21.94 -10.88
C GLY A 117 7.62 21.92 -9.61
N ASP A 118 6.29 22.00 -9.73
CA ASP A 118 5.37 21.93 -8.59
C ASP A 118 4.80 20.50 -8.43
N PHE A 119 4.46 20.14 -7.20
CA PHE A 119 3.61 18.99 -6.94
C PHE A 119 2.13 19.32 -7.27
N PRO A 120 1.33 18.35 -7.74
CA PRO A 120 -0.12 18.52 -7.85
C PRO A 120 -0.74 18.98 -6.52
N ALA A 121 -1.77 19.84 -6.55
CA ALA A 121 -2.36 20.40 -5.33
C ALA A 121 -2.81 19.33 -4.36
N LYS A 122 -3.46 18.26 -4.84
CA LYS A 122 -3.87 17.14 -4.01
C LYS A 122 -2.68 16.41 -3.38
N THR A 123 -1.58 16.22 -4.10
CA THR A 123 -0.35 15.66 -3.53
C THR A 123 0.21 16.54 -2.42
N ARG A 124 0.25 17.87 -2.62
CA ARG A 124 0.64 18.82 -1.58
C ARG A 124 -0.27 18.81 -0.36
N ASP A 125 -1.58 18.67 -0.57
CA ASP A 125 -2.54 18.65 0.53
C ASP A 125 -2.41 17.36 1.37
N GLU A 126 -2.21 16.21 0.72
CA GLU A 126 -2.20 14.93 1.40
C GLU A 126 -0.82 14.50 1.93
N HIS A 127 0.27 14.95 1.31
CA HIS A 127 1.63 14.71 1.81
C HIS A 127 2.17 15.87 2.65
N GLY A 128 1.75 17.11 2.35
CA GLY A 128 2.31 18.31 2.98
C GLY A 128 1.72 18.62 4.34
N SER A 129 0.39 18.55 4.52
CA SER A 129 -0.21 18.81 5.84
C SER A 129 -1.60 18.21 5.97
N VAL A 130 -1.79 17.42 7.00
CA VAL A 130 -3.06 16.74 7.30
C VAL A 130 -3.41 16.91 8.76
N VAL A 131 -4.70 17.04 9.06
CA VAL A 131 -5.30 16.91 10.39
C VAL A 131 -6.53 16.03 10.25
N GLU A 132 -6.53 14.88 10.90
CA GLU A 132 -7.60 13.90 10.74
C GLU A 132 -7.91 13.14 12.03
N PHE A 133 -9.14 12.67 12.13
CA PHE A 133 -9.50 11.65 13.11
C PHE A 133 -9.32 10.28 12.47
N LEU A 134 -8.60 9.42 13.15
CA LEU A 134 -8.49 8.00 12.84
C LEU A 134 -9.67 7.27 13.51
N ASP A 135 -9.45 6.61 14.64
CA ASP A 135 -10.52 5.90 15.34
C ASP A 135 -11.41 6.86 16.10
N VAL A 136 -12.73 6.67 15.97
CA VAL A 136 -13.78 7.38 16.72
C VAL A 136 -14.92 6.42 16.96
N PHE A 137 -14.95 5.73 18.09
CA PHE A 137 -16.02 4.79 18.40
C PHE A 137 -16.41 4.76 19.86
N GLY A 138 -17.71 4.57 20.10
CA GLY A 138 -18.24 4.17 21.40
C GLY A 138 -18.20 2.66 21.54
N TYR A 139 -17.97 2.19 22.77
CA TYR A 139 -17.98 0.77 23.07
C TYR A 139 -18.67 0.45 24.40
N ALA A 140 -19.11 -0.79 24.54
CA ALA A 140 -19.66 -1.32 25.77
C ALA A 140 -19.33 -2.81 25.91
N THR A 141 -19.08 -3.24 27.15
CA THR A 141 -18.86 -4.64 27.51
C THR A 141 -19.85 -5.02 28.62
N TRP A 142 -20.64 -6.06 28.37
CA TRP A 142 -21.61 -6.58 29.32
C TRP A 142 -21.34 -8.03 29.65
N GLU A 143 -21.49 -8.36 30.93
CA GLU A 143 -21.59 -9.74 31.36
C GLU A 143 -23.00 -10.26 31.11
N ILE A 144 -23.13 -11.35 30.35
CA ILE A 144 -24.41 -12.00 30.05
C ILE A 144 -24.50 -13.35 30.77
N PRO A 145 -25.71 -13.94 30.92
CA PRO A 145 -25.89 -15.19 31.66
C PRO A 145 -24.96 -16.31 31.21
N GLY A 146 -24.28 -16.97 32.15
CA GLY A 146 -23.35 -18.05 31.94
C GLY A 146 -21.87 -17.61 31.91
N GLU A 147 -21.54 -16.52 32.59
CA GLU A 147 -20.18 -15.94 32.73
C GLU A 147 -19.57 -15.63 31.36
N ARG A 148 -20.37 -15.11 30.41
CA ARG A 148 -20.00 -14.77 29.07
C ARG A 148 -19.94 -13.26 28.89
N LEU A 149 -18.99 -12.81 28.06
CA LEU A 149 -18.88 -11.39 27.72
C LEU A 149 -19.52 -11.13 26.36
N LEU A 150 -20.20 -9.98 26.27
CA LEU A 150 -20.68 -9.39 25.02
C LEU A 150 -20.03 -8.01 24.88
N ASP A 151 -19.21 -7.87 23.86
CA ASP A 151 -18.58 -6.60 23.47
C ASP A 151 -19.30 -6.01 22.26
N LEU A 152 -19.59 -4.72 22.32
CA LEU A 152 -20.17 -3.97 21.20
C LEU A 152 -19.34 -2.71 20.95
N ARG A 153 -19.04 -2.43 19.66
CA ARG A 153 -18.40 -1.18 19.24
C ARG A 153 -19.18 -0.55 18.09
N ILE A 154 -19.35 0.77 18.11
CA ILE A 154 -20.05 1.53 17.05
C ILE A 154 -19.26 2.80 16.75
N GLY A 155 -18.91 3.01 15.51
CA GLY A 155 -18.13 4.15 15.05
C GLY A 155 -17.03 3.76 14.07
N ARG A 156 -16.15 4.71 13.74
CA ARG A 156 -14.97 4.45 12.93
C ARG A 156 -13.95 3.67 13.75
N GLN A 157 -13.60 2.48 13.30
CA GLN A 157 -12.73 1.53 13.97
C GLN A 157 -12.04 0.61 12.98
N VAL A 158 -10.89 0.09 13.35
CA VAL A 158 -10.20 -0.99 12.61
C VAL A 158 -10.70 -2.34 13.14
N ILE A 159 -11.10 -3.23 12.23
CA ILE A 159 -11.45 -4.62 12.52
C ILE A 159 -10.42 -5.49 11.82
N ASN A 160 -9.51 -6.12 12.56
CA ASN A 160 -8.40 -6.86 12.00
C ASN A 160 -8.53 -8.35 12.31
N TRP A 161 -8.92 -9.13 11.31
CA TRP A 161 -9.03 -10.59 11.36
C TRP A 161 -7.93 -11.27 10.56
N GLY A 162 -7.67 -12.54 10.87
CA GLY A 162 -6.64 -13.34 10.21
C GLY A 162 -5.27 -13.24 10.86
N GLU A 163 -4.31 -14.03 10.34
CA GLU A 163 -3.01 -14.24 10.94
C GLU A 163 -1.84 -13.80 10.04
N SER A 164 -2.12 -13.03 9.00
CA SER A 164 -1.10 -12.49 8.11
C SER A 164 -0.25 -11.40 8.80
N THR A 165 1.05 -11.41 8.55
CA THR A 165 2.00 -10.47 9.17
C THR A 165 2.54 -9.44 8.18
N PHE A 166 3.13 -9.90 7.07
CA PHE A 166 3.80 -9.02 6.10
C PHE A 166 3.06 -8.96 4.76
N TYR A 167 2.32 -10.00 4.41
CA TYR A 167 1.53 -10.05 3.18
C TYR A 167 0.05 -9.86 3.48
N GLN A 168 -0.70 -9.38 2.50
CA GLN A 168 -2.13 -9.11 2.65
C GLN A 168 -2.92 -10.40 2.84
N GLY A 169 -3.55 -10.56 4.00
CA GLY A 169 -4.45 -11.66 4.34
C GLY A 169 -5.92 -11.34 4.04
N ILE A 170 -6.81 -12.03 4.77
CA ILE A 170 -8.27 -11.81 4.69
C ILE A 170 -8.65 -10.38 5.11
N ASN A 171 -7.88 -9.76 6.01
CA ASN A 171 -8.08 -8.41 6.53
C ASN A 171 -8.03 -7.33 5.44
N SER A 172 -7.43 -7.59 4.28
CA SER A 172 -7.37 -6.65 3.17
C SER A 172 -8.74 -6.31 2.55
N ILE A 173 -9.76 -7.15 2.75
CA ILE A 173 -11.13 -6.88 2.28
C ILE A 173 -11.85 -5.91 3.23
N GLN A 174 -11.62 -6.04 4.53
CA GLN A 174 -12.37 -5.28 5.55
C GLN A 174 -11.72 -3.97 5.95
N ASN A 175 -10.40 -3.87 5.87
CA ASN A 175 -9.68 -2.66 6.26
C ASN A 175 -9.17 -1.88 5.04
N ARG A 176 -9.16 -0.58 5.17
CA ARG A 176 -8.43 0.33 4.30
C ARG A 176 -7.02 0.57 4.85
N ALA A 177 -6.10 0.97 4.01
CA ALA A 177 -4.71 1.23 4.40
C ALA A 177 -4.22 2.59 3.89
N ASP A 178 -3.29 3.18 4.63
CA ASP A 178 -2.54 4.37 4.24
C ASP A 178 -1.16 3.96 3.69
N ALA A 179 -1.01 3.97 2.37
CA ALA A 179 0.26 3.67 1.71
C ALA A 179 1.34 4.71 2.03
N ARG A 180 0.94 5.98 2.23
CA ARG A 180 1.85 7.08 2.61
C ARG A 180 2.45 6.82 3.99
N ALA A 181 1.62 6.37 4.94
CA ALA A 181 2.06 6.02 6.28
C ALA A 181 2.99 4.80 6.25
N ALA A 182 2.70 3.79 5.43
CA ALA A 182 3.53 2.59 5.31
C ALA A 182 4.98 2.90 4.86
N ASN A 183 5.16 3.97 4.07
CA ASN A 183 6.46 4.42 3.58
C ASN A 183 7.12 5.51 4.48
N THR A 184 6.46 5.90 5.58
CA THR A 184 6.94 6.94 6.49
C THR A 184 7.72 6.31 7.66
N PRO A 185 8.98 6.71 7.90
CA PRO A 185 9.78 6.17 8.98
C PRO A 185 9.18 6.45 10.36
N GLY A 186 9.24 5.44 11.23
CA GLY A 186 8.78 5.55 12.62
C GLY A 186 7.26 5.48 12.81
N VAL A 187 6.50 5.25 11.73
CA VAL A 187 5.04 5.01 11.78
C VAL A 187 4.75 3.62 12.33
N GLU A 188 3.75 3.52 13.18
CA GLU A 188 3.31 2.25 13.76
C GLU A 188 2.22 1.61 12.89
N VAL A 189 2.10 0.27 12.92
CA VAL A 189 1.08 -0.48 12.13
C VAL A 189 -0.34 0.03 12.40
N LYS A 190 -0.63 0.47 13.62
CA LYS A 190 -1.92 1.08 13.99
C LYS A 190 -2.23 2.40 13.26
N GLU A 191 -1.24 3.01 12.62
CA GLU A 191 -1.39 4.23 11.81
C GLU A 191 -1.52 3.91 10.32
N ILE A 192 -1.15 2.69 9.91
CA ILE A 192 -1.25 2.22 8.52
C ILE A 192 -2.64 1.69 8.22
N LEU A 193 -3.23 0.91 9.14
CA LEU A 193 -4.60 0.44 9.00
C LEU A 193 -5.56 1.56 9.39
N LEU A 194 -6.38 1.98 8.44
CA LEU A 194 -7.29 3.09 8.61
C LEU A 194 -8.69 2.61 9.00
N PRO A 195 -9.34 3.29 9.94
CA PRO A 195 -10.66 2.91 10.41
C PRO A 195 -11.76 3.21 9.38
N THR A 196 -12.85 2.45 9.49
CA THR A 196 -14.09 2.63 8.71
C THR A 196 -15.28 2.55 9.64
N GLY A 197 -16.35 3.28 9.33
CA GLY A 197 -17.57 3.30 10.09
C GLY A 197 -18.25 1.94 10.12
N ALA A 198 -18.35 1.33 11.32
CA ALA A 198 -18.87 -0.01 11.50
C ALA A 198 -19.64 -0.17 12.83
N ILE A 199 -20.53 -1.15 12.84
CA ILE A 199 -21.06 -1.79 14.05
C ILE A 199 -20.36 -3.13 14.15
N TYR A 200 -19.69 -3.38 15.27
CA TYR A 200 -18.99 -4.63 15.56
C TYR A 200 -19.50 -5.22 16.87
N GLY A 201 -19.67 -6.52 16.91
CA GLY A 201 -20.02 -7.26 18.10
C GLY A 201 -19.23 -8.54 18.23
N GLN A 202 -18.87 -8.88 19.47
CA GLN A 202 -18.19 -10.11 19.85
C GLN A 202 -18.89 -10.74 21.05
N VAL A 203 -19.03 -12.05 21.04
CA VAL A 203 -19.58 -12.80 22.17
C VAL A 203 -18.86 -14.12 22.40
N ASP A 204 -18.50 -14.40 23.64
CA ASP A 204 -17.99 -15.69 24.05
C ASP A 204 -19.16 -16.67 24.23
N LEU A 205 -19.42 -17.50 23.21
CA LEU A 205 -20.51 -18.48 23.25
C LEU A 205 -20.22 -19.62 24.23
N LEU A 206 -18.97 -20.09 24.27
CA LEU A 206 -18.43 -21.10 25.17
C LEU A 206 -17.07 -20.61 25.68
N PRO A 207 -16.51 -21.20 26.75
CA PRO A 207 -15.19 -20.83 27.27
C PRO A 207 -14.06 -20.88 26.24
N ASN A 208 -14.25 -21.61 25.15
CA ASN A 208 -13.27 -21.83 24.08
C ASN A 208 -13.84 -21.52 22.69
N LEU A 209 -14.97 -20.84 22.60
CA LEU A 209 -15.59 -20.46 21.33
C LEU A 209 -16.09 -19.02 21.38
N THR A 210 -15.44 -18.16 20.63
CA THR A 210 -15.83 -16.75 20.43
C THR A 210 -16.43 -16.58 19.03
N VAL A 211 -17.47 -15.77 18.93
CA VAL A 211 -18.11 -15.39 17.67
C VAL A 211 -18.08 -13.89 17.54
N GLU A 212 -17.69 -13.44 16.37
CA GLU A 212 -17.62 -12.03 16.02
C GLU A 212 -18.44 -11.75 14.76
N ALA A 213 -18.98 -10.55 14.67
CA ALA A 213 -19.63 -10.07 13.47
C ALA A 213 -19.53 -8.55 13.35
N TYR A 214 -19.50 -8.07 12.12
CA TYR A 214 -19.57 -6.64 11.86
C TYR A 214 -20.44 -6.34 10.63
N TYR A 215 -20.91 -5.08 10.59
CA TYR A 215 -21.51 -4.44 9.43
C TYR A 215 -20.87 -3.06 9.26
N GLN A 216 -20.25 -2.80 8.10
CA GLN A 216 -19.73 -1.48 7.74
C GLN A 216 -20.85 -0.68 7.04
N TYR A 217 -21.11 0.53 7.52
CA TYR A 217 -22.09 1.46 6.97
C TYR A 217 -21.42 2.66 6.26
N GLU A 218 -20.13 2.59 6.08
CA GLU A 218 -19.29 3.57 5.40
C GLU A 218 -18.30 2.83 4.52
N TRP A 219 -18.15 3.26 3.28
CA TRP A 219 -17.06 2.83 2.40
C TRP A 219 -16.09 4.00 2.21
N LEU A 220 -14.81 3.73 2.28
CA LEU A 220 -13.71 4.66 2.00
C LEU A 220 -12.60 3.90 1.28
N GLU A 221 -11.93 4.57 0.36
CA GLU A 221 -10.78 4.03 -0.36
C GLU A 221 -9.51 4.00 0.48
N ASN A 222 -8.50 3.29 0.00
CA ASN A 222 -7.14 3.37 0.55
C ASN A 222 -6.56 4.75 0.29
N GLU A 223 -5.76 5.24 1.22
CA GLU A 223 -4.96 6.45 1.05
C GLU A 223 -3.69 6.06 0.26
N LEU A 224 -3.64 6.47 -1.00
CA LEU A 224 -2.52 6.17 -1.89
C LEU A 224 -1.49 7.28 -1.90
N ASP A 225 -0.27 6.95 -2.28
CA ASP A 225 0.76 7.95 -2.55
C ASP A 225 0.29 8.89 -3.67
N GLY A 226 0.35 10.20 -3.42
CA GLY A 226 -0.02 11.20 -4.40
C GLY A 226 0.93 11.21 -5.61
N VAL A 227 0.38 11.53 -6.79
CA VAL A 227 1.16 11.60 -8.03
C VAL A 227 2.35 12.53 -7.86
N GLY A 228 3.52 12.03 -8.24
CA GLY A 228 4.79 12.74 -8.14
C GLY A 228 5.43 12.71 -6.74
N SER A 229 4.80 12.08 -5.72
CA SER A 229 5.48 11.82 -4.44
C SER A 229 6.53 10.72 -4.60
N TYR A 230 7.52 10.69 -3.70
CA TYR A 230 8.72 9.84 -3.86
C TYR A 230 8.45 8.36 -4.05
N PHE A 231 7.47 7.80 -3.35
CA PHE A 231 7.10 6.38 -3.46
C PHE A 231 5.97 6.11 -4.44
N ASN A 232 5.41 7.14 -5.08
CA ASN A 232 4.42 6.94 -6.12
C ASN A 232 5.06 6.25 -7.34
N ILE A 233 4.39 5.20 -7.82
CA ILE A 233 4.81 4.38 -8.97
C ILE A 233 3.75 4.37 -10.09
N ASN A 234 2.73 5.23 -9.97
CA ASN A 234 1.61 5.26 -10.91
C ASN A 234 1.00 6.67 -10.99
N ASP A 235 1.19 7.35 -12.11
CA ASP A 235 0.74 8.72 -12.32
C ASP A 235 -0.74 8.85 -12.70
N GLN A 236 -1.42 7.72 -12.96
CA GLN A 236 -2.84 7.70 -13.33
C GLN A 236 -3.75 7.42 -12.13
N ILE A 237 -3.22 6.89 -11.03
CA ILE A 237 -3.99 6.44 -9.89
C ILE A 237 -3.57 7.24 -8.65
N GLY A 238 -4.57 7.59 -7.82
CA GLY A 238 -4.36 8.29 -6.57
C GLY A 238 -4.52 9.81 -6.68
N PRO A 239 -4.25 10.51 -5.57
CA PRO A 239 -4.39 11.95 -5.48
C PRO A 239 -3.50 12.69 -6.49
N GLY A 240 -4.06 13.68 -7.18
CA GLY A 240 -3.35 14.46 -8.18
C GLY A 240 -3.32 13.84 -9.59
N SER A 241 -3.83 12.62 -9.78
CA SER A 241 -3.95 12.01 -11.11
C SER A 241 -4.96 12.77 -11.99
N ASN A 242 -4.58 13.07 -13.24
CA ASN A 242 -5.40 13.85 -14.16
C ASN A 242 -5.34 13.36 -15.62
N ALA A 243 -4.29 12.72 -16.04
CA ALA A 243 -4.12 12.24 -17.40
C ALA A 243 -3.31 10.94 -17.49
N PHE A 244 -3.66 10.11 -18.45
CA PHE A 244 -2.88 8.96 -18.90
C PHE A 244 -2.18 9.31 -20.19
N LEU A 245 -0.86 9.23 -20.25
CA LEU A 245 -0.06 9.63 -21.40
C LEU A 245 0.06 8.49 -22.40
N ILE A 246 -0.28 8.75 -23.64
CA ILE A 246 -0.08 7.82 -24.76
C ILE A 246 0.74 8.46 -25.86
N PRO A 247 1.69 7.72 -26.46
CA PRO A 247 2.39 8.17 -27.64
C PRO A 247 1.46 8.25 -28.85
N THR A 248 1.54 9.34 -29.58
CA THR A 248 0.75 9.52 -30.81
C THR A 248 1.53 10.31 -31.85
N PRO A 249 1.28 10.09 -33.15
CA PRO A 249 1.91 10.90 -34.19
C PRO A 249 1.54 12.39 -34.03
N GLY A 250 2.56 13.26 -33.99
CA GLY A 250 2.38 14.72 -33.93
C GLY A 250 2.08 15.39 -35.28
N SER A 251 1.76 14.62 -36.33
CA SER A 251 1.54 15.16 -37.68
C SER A 251 0.31 16.05 -37.77
N PRO A 252 0.38 17.22 -38.45
CA PRO A 252 -0.80 18.04 -38.72
C PRO A 252 -1.88 17.33 -39.55
N LEU A 253 -1.56 16.19 -40.19
CA LEU A 253 -2.52 15.38 -40.95
C LEU A 253 -3.31 14.43 -40.05
N VAL A 254 -2.92 14.29 -38.79
CA VAL A 254 -3.68 13.53 -37.79
C VAL A 254 -4.77 14.43 -37.21
N PRO A 255 -6.03 13.95 -37.10
CA PRO A 255 -7.10 14.71 -36.44
C PRO A 255 -6.68 15.25 -35.06
N GLU A 256 -7.15 16.44 -34.74
CA GLU A 256 -6.76 17.12 -33.48
C GLU A 256 -7.10 16.28 -32.25
N GLU A 257 -8.21 15.56 -32.30
CA GLU A 257 -8.72 14.71 -31.22
C GLU A 257 -7.76 13.58 -30.82
N ILE A 258 -6.90 13.14 -31.77
CA ILE A 258 -5.93 12.03 -31.56
C ILE A 258 -4.49 12.45 -31.85
N ARG A 259 -4.26 13.75 -32.09
CA ARG A 259 -2.92 14.29 -32.34
C ARG A 259 -2.13 14.41 -31.05
N GLY A 260 -0.88 13.99 -31.06
CA GLY A 260 0.08 14.26 -29.99
C GLY A 260 0.50 15.73 -29.94
N ASN A 261 1.03 16.16 -28.82
CA ASN A 261 1.67 17.46 -28.65
C ASN A 261 3.02 17.53 -29.40
N GLU A 262 3.80 18.58 -29.16
CA GLU A 262 5.14 18.77 -29.71
C GLU A 262 6.14 17.64 -29.35
N PHE A 263 5.83 16.85 -28.30
CA PHE A 263 6.58 15.68 -27.85
C PHE A 263 6.00 14.37 -28.39
N ASN A 264 5.03 14.40 -29.28
CA ASN A 264 4.28 13.24 -29.77
C ASN A 264 3.56 12.46 -28.65
N LEU A 265 3.13 13.16 -27.61
CA LEU A 265 2.36 12.62 -26.50
C LEU A 265 0.94 13.21 -26.50
N ARG A 266 -0.02 12.38 -26.17
CA ARG A 266 -1.41 12.78 -25.95
C ARG A 266 -1.84 12.38 -24.54
N GLY A 267 -2.41 13.31 -23.81
CA GLY A 267 -3.08 13.02 -22.53
C GLY A 267 -4.50 12.48 -22.78
N VAL A 268 -4.78 11.33 -22.21
CA VAL A 268 -6.13 10.80 -22.07
C VAL A 268 -6.65 11.30 -20.72
N PRO A 269 -7.65 12.18 -20.70
CA PRO A 269 -8.10 12.83 -19.46
C PRO A 269 -8.78 11.86 -18.51
N LYS A 270 -8.68 12.14 -17.21
CA LYS A 270 -9.40 11.44 -16.16
C LYS A 270 -10.87 11.89 -16.14
N SER A 271 -11.79 10.95 -16.15
CA SER A 271 -13.21 11.14 -15.86
C SER A 271 -13.48 10.99 -14.35
N PRO A 272 -14.64 11.40 -13.82
CA PRO A 272 -15.02 11.14 -12.44
C PRO A 272 -14.91 9.65 -12.08
N ASP A 273 -14.39 9.37 -10.89
CA ASP A 273 -14.20 8.02 -10.40
C ASP A 273 -15.55 7.33 -10.12
N GLN A 274 -15.56 6.03 -10.23
CA GLN A 274 -16.70 5.18 -9.88
C GLN A 274 -16.47 4.56 -8.51
N GLU A 275 -16.95 5.24 -7.48
CA GLU A 275 -16.90 4.80 -6.09
C GLU A 275 -17.79 3.60 -5.83
N ALA A 276 -17.49 2.83 -4.77
CA ALA A 276 -18.35 1.75 -4.31
C ALA A 276 -19.42 2.29 -3.32
N SER A 277 -20.42 1.46 -3.05
CA SER A 277 -21.52 1.79 -2.13
C SER A 277 -21.07 1.75 -0.67
N ASP A 278 -21.65 2.61 0.17
CA ASP A 278 -21.48 2.56 1.63
C ASP A 278 -22.08 1.29 2.27
N SER A 279 -22.95 0.59 1.59
CA SER A 279 -23.71 -0.54 2.12
C SER A 279 -23.29 -1.87 1.49
N GLY A 280 -23.62 -2.99 2.15
CA GLY A 280 -23.35 -4.32 1.63
C GLY A 280 -22.08 -4.97 2.16
N GLN A 281 -21.34 -4.29 3.02
CA GLN A 281 -20.08 -4.77 3.60
C GLN A 281 -20.32 -5.36 4.99
N TRP A 282 -19.98 -6.63 5.20
CA TRP A 282 -20.17 -7.32 6.47
C TRP A 282 -19.23 -8.52 6.60
N GLY A 283 -19.07 -9.02 7.81
CA GLY A 283 -18.31 -10.22 8.08
C GLY A 283 -18.76 -10.93 9.34
N ALA A 284 -18.40 -12.22 9.39
CA ALA A 284 -18.55 -13.05 10.58
C ALA A 284 -17.28 -13.90 10.78
N ALA A 285 -16.90 -14.07 12.05
CA ALA A 285 -15.75 -14.87 12.44
C ALA A 285 -16.11 -15.81 13.60
N PHE A 286 -15.42 -16.95 13.63
CA PHE A 286 -15.47 -17.93 14.70
C PHE A 286 -14.05 -18.25 15.12
N HIS A 287 -13.75 -18.14 16.41
CA HIS A 287 -12.49 -18.53 17.00
C HIS A 287 -12.69 -19.69 17.97
N TYR A 288 -12.02 -20.78 17.73
CA TYR A 288 -12.07 -21.96 18.57
C TYR A 288 -10.69 -22.28 19.14
N ILE A 289 -10.56 -22.17 20.46
CA ILE A 289 -9.35 -22.52 21.20
C ILE A 289 -9.40 -23.98 21.57
N THR A 290 -8.46 -24.76 21.03
CA THR A 290 -8.32 -26.19 21.31
C THR A 290 -7.72 -26.44 22.70
N GLU A 291 -7.80 -27.70 23.20
CA GLU A 291 -7.19 -28.08 24.47
C GLU A 291 -5.66 -27.86 24.53
N ASN A 292 -5.00 -27.83 23.35
CA ASN A 292 -3.56 -27.56 23.23
C ASN A 292 -3.27 -26.06 23.04
N SER A 293 -4.21 -25.18 23.35
CA SER A 293 -4.07 -23.72 23.20
C SER A 293 -3.78 -23.26 21.75
N THR A 294 -4.22 -24.04 20.77
CA THR A 294 -4.22 -23.59 19.37
C THR A 294 -5.52 -22.86 19.10
N ASP A 295 -5.44 -21.60 18.67
CA ASP A 295 -6.59 -20.86 18.16
C ASP A 295 -6.80 -21.22 16.70
N ILE A 296 -8.02 -21.58 16.33
CA ILE A 296 -8.45 -21.85 14.95
C ILE A 296 -9.52 -20.81 14.61
N GLY A 297 -9.21 -19.97 13.63
CA GLY A 297 -10.11 -18.94 13.12
C GLY A 297 -10.79 -19.37 11.82
N PHE A 298 -12.09 -19.12 11.71
CA PHE A 298 -12.84 -19.22 10.46
C PHE A 298 -13.51 -17.88 10.18
N TYR A 299 -13.34 -17.36 8.96
CA TYR A 299 -13.82 -16.04 8.59
C TYR A 299 -14.61 -16.08 7.28
N HIS A 300 -15.67 -15.30 7.23
CA HIS A 300 -16.35 -14.97 5.99
C HIS A 300 -16.60 -13.47 5.93
N VAL A 301 -16.13 -12.83 4.86
CA VAL A 301 -16.15 -11.38 4.68
C VAL A 301 -16.76 -11.06 3.32
N VAL A 302 -17.64 -10.11 3.27
CA VAL A 302 -18.12 -9.45 2.04
C VAL A 302 -17.77 -7.98 2.14
N GLY A 303 -17.03 -7.47 1.18
CA GLY A 303 -16.59 -6.09 1.16
C GLY A 303 -16.50 -5.55 -0.26
N HIS A 304 -16.18 -4.28 -0.36
CA HIS A 304 -15.90 -3.61 -1.62
C HIS A 304 -14.41 -3.31 -1.70
N ASP A 305 -13.89 -3.32 -2.91
CA ASP A 305 -12.49 -3.00 -3.14
C ASP A 305 -12.17 -1.60 -2.61
N LYS A 306 -11.00 -1.47 -2.02
CA LYS A 306 -10.46 -0.21 -1.52
C LYS A 306 -9.28 0.30 -2.35
N LYS A 307 -8.88 -0.50 -3.34
CA LYS A 307 -7.88 -0.17 -4.36
C LYS A 307 -8.59 0.13 -5.67
N PRO A 308 -8.23 1.21 -6.36
CA PRO A 308 -8.84 1.55 -7.63
C PRO A 308 -8.31 0.66 -8.77
N SER A 309 -9.22 0.18 -9.60
CA SER A 309 -8.88 -0.39 -10.90
C SER A 309 -8.88 0.70 -11.96
N PHE A 310 -7.83 0.73 -12.80
CA PHE A 310 -7.73 1.63 -13.94
C PHE A 310 -8.60 1.13 -15.10
N VAL A 311 -9.53 1.96 -15.58
CA VAL A 311 -10.46 1.60 -16.65
C VAL A 311 -10.41 2.64 -17.77
N LEU A 312 -10.09 2.19 -18.99
CA LEU A 312 -10.09 3.03 -20.20
C LEU A 312 -11.44 3.02 -20.89
N SER A 313 -11.88 4.20 -21.32
CA SER A 313 -13.01 4.37 -22.22
C SER A 313 -12.51 4.61 -23.64
N TYR A 314 -13.11 3.98 -24.63
CA TYR A 314 -12.67 4.02 -26.01
C TYR A 314 -13.78 4.53 -26.94
N GLU A 315 -13.37 5.21 -28.01
CA GLU A 315 -14.20 5.53 -29.16
C GLU A 315 -13.61 4.95 -30.44
N GLU A 316 -14.45 4.62 -31.40
CA GLU A 316 -14.00 4.25 -32.73
C GLU A 316 -13.77 5.49 -33.58
N ILE A 317 -12.51 5.79 -33.88
CA ILE A 317 -12.12 6.92 -34.71
C ILE A 317 -11.41 6.37 -35.95
N PHE A 318 -12.00 6.57 -37.14
CA PHE A 318 -11.51 6.04 -38.42
C PHE A 318 -11.23 4.53 -38.41
N GLY A 319 -12.07 3.75 -37.71
CA GLY A 319 -11.91 2.30 -37.60
C GLY A 319 -10.86 1.83 -36.62
N ASN A 320 -10.29 2.75 -35.82
CA ASN A 320 -9.37 2.42 -34.74
C ASN A 320 -10.03 2.65 -33.37
N ARG A 321 -9.82 1.74 -32.45
CA ARG A 321 -10.24 1.87 -31.04
C ARG A 321 -9.27 2.82 -30.33
N VAL A 322 -9.70 4.05 -30.04
CA VAL A 322 -8.88 5.11 -29.49
C VAL A 322 -9.33 5.40 -28.06
N PRO A 323 -8.43 5.37 -27.04
CA PRO A 323 -8.79 5.73 -25.69
C PRO A 323 -9.08 7.24 -25.61
N VAL A 324 -10.24 7.62 -25.07
CA VAL A 324 -10.72 9.01 -24.99
C VAL A 324 -10.80 9.55 -23.58
N SER A 325 -10.96 8.68 -22.60
CA SER A 325 -10.87 9.01 -21.17
C SER A 325 -10.53 7.76 -20.36
N TYR A 326 -10.16 7.96 -19.08
CA TYR A 326 -10.06 6.89 -18.11
C TYR A 326 -10.73 7.28 -16.80
N LEU A 327 -11.01 6.30 -15.95
CA LEU A 327 -11.49 6.50 -14.60
C LEU A 327 -10.90 5.45 -13.65
N GLN A 328 -10.95 5.72 -12.37
CA GLN A 328 -10.72 4.76 -11.31
C GLN A 328 -12.07 4.15 -10.92
N ARG A 329 -12.12 2.82 -10.88
CA ARG A 329 -13.32 2.06 -10.49
C ARG A 329 -13.00 1.21 -9.27
N TYR A 330 -13.91 1.22 -8.30
CA TYR A 330 -13.88 0.35 -7.13
C TYR A 330 -14.94 -0.74 -7.26
N TYR A 331 -14.50 -2.00 -7.27
CA TYR A 331 -15.39 -3.15 -7.46
C TYR A 331 -16.11 -3.51 -6.18
N GLU A 332 -17.41 -3.80 -6.30
CA GLU A 332 -18.25 -4.19 -5.16
C GLU A 332 -18.32 -5.72 -5.02
N ASP A 333 -18.80 -6.20 -3.86
CA ASP A 333 -19.12 -7.60 -3.58
C ASP A 333 -17.95 -8.58 -3.76
N ILE A 334 -16.77 -8.20 -3.31
CA ILE A 334 -15.65 -9.14 -3.13
C ILE A 334 -15.95 -9.98 -1.91
N ARG A 335 -15.88 -11.30 -2.06
CA ARG A 335 -16.17 -12.26 -0.99
C ARG A 335 -14.90 -13.02 -0.62
N GLY A 336 -14.55 -12.96 0.66
CA GLY A 336 -13.44 -13.71 1.23
C GLY A 336 -13.92 -14.76 2.21
N THR A 337 -13.33 -15.95 2.14
CA THR A 337 -13.45 -16.97 3.16
C THR A 337 -12.06 -17.42 3.56
N ALA A 338 -11.78 -17.48 4.85
CA ALA A 338 -10.47 -17.91 5.33
C ALA A 338 -10.56 -18.84 6.51
N LEU A 339 -9.53 -19.66 6.63
CA LEU A 339 -9.23 -20.50 7.78
C LEU A 339 -7.84 -20.13 8.27
N SER A 340 -7.70 -19.86 9.56
CA SER A 340 -6.42 -19.59 10.17
C SER A 340 -6.13 -20.48 11.37
N PHE A 341 -4.88 -20.51 11.76
CA PHE A 341 -4.48 -21.04 13.04
C PHE A 341 -3.33 -20.24 13.62
N THR A 342 -3.26 -20.14 14.94
CA THR A 342 -2.08 -19.70 15.67
C THR A 342 -1.85 -20.61 16.88
N THR A 343 -0.60 -20.98 17.13
CA THR A 343 -0.23 -21.89 18.22
C THR A 343 1.18 -21.60 18.72
N ILE A 344 1.45 -21.95 19.97
CA ILE A 344 2.79 -21.80 20.59
C ILE A 344 3.46 -23.16 20.67
N LEU A 345 4.60 -23.30 20.02
CA LEU A 345 5.46 -24.48 20.04
C LEU A 345 6.79 -24.15 20.72
N GLY A 346 6.87 -24.41 22.02
CA GLY A 346 8.02 -23.98 22.83
C GLY A 346 8.11 -22.46 22.92
N GLU A 347 9.16 -21.88 22.37
CA GLU A 347 9.41 -20.43 22.32
C GLU A 347 9.04 -19.80 20.95
N THR A 348 8.34 -20.57 20.13
CA THR A 348 7.90 -20.15 18.78
C THR A 348 6.39 -20.02 18.74
N ASN A 349 5.90 -18.84 18.37
CA ASN A 349 4.56 -18.69 17.86
C ASN A 349 4.57 -19.12 16.38
N VAL A 350 3.67 -20.02 15.99
CA VAL A 350 3.49 -20.49 14.61
C VAL A 350 2.07 -20.14 14.19
N GLN A 351 1.93 -19.54 13.02
CA GLN A 351 0.63 -19.09 12.50
C GLN A 351 0.50 -19.38 11.01
N GLY A 352 -0.73 -19.50 10.56
CA GLY A 352 -1.02 -19.66 9.14
C GLY A 352 -2.42 -19.27 8.77
N GLU A 353 -2.59 -18.86 7.53
CA GLU A 353 -3.87 -18.48 6.94
C GLU A 353 -3.99 -19.07 5.54
N LEU A 354 -5.14 -19.69 5.27
CA LEU A 354 -5.57 -20.06 3.93
C LEU A 354 -6.81 -19.25 3.60
N SER A 355 -6.74 -18.41 2.59
CA SER A 355 -7.86 -17.57 2.17
C SER A 355 -8.22 -17.79 0.71
N TRP A 356 -9.52 -17.73 0.44
CA TRP A 356 -10.12 -17.79 -0.89
C TRP A 356 -10.93 -16.51 -1.11
N LEU A 357 -10.52 -15.71 -2.10
CA LEU A 357 -11.19 -14.49 -2.51
C LEU A 357 -11.93 -14.73 -3.82
N ASN A 358 -13.16 -14.25 -3.91
CA ASN A 358 -13.99 -14.34 -5.09
C ASN A 358 -14.34 -12.94 -5.58
N GLY A 359 -14.10 -12.69 -6.86
CA GLY A 359 -14.42 -11.41 -7.49
C GLY A 359 -13.34 -10.34 -7.35
N THR A 360 -12.09 -10.72 -7.06
CA THR A 360 -10.94 -9.82 -7.02
C THR A 360 -10.66 -9.26 -8.43
N PRO A 361 -10.51 -7.96 -8.61
CA PRO A 361 -10.18 -7.39 -9.90
C PRO A 361 -8.73 -7.72 -10.28
N MET A 362 -8.55 -8.27 -11.46
CA MET A 362 -7.26 -8.58 -12.08
C MET A 362 -7.26 -8.01 -13.50
N VAL A 363 -6.09 -7.66 -14.04
CA VAL A 363 -5.99 -7.05 -15.37
C VAL A 363 -5.74 -8.12 -16.42
N ASP A 364 -6.58 -8.18 -17.45
CA ASP A 364 -6.39 -9.10 -18.57
C ASP A 364 -5.34 -8.60 -19.58
N ALA A 365 -5.03 -9.42 -20.58
CA ALA A 365 -4.04 -9.10 -21.61
C ALA A 365 -4.41 -7.87 -22.46
N ALA A 366 -5.69 -7.47 -22.49
CA ALA A 366 -6.13 -6.25 -23.17
C ALA A 366 -5.97 -4.99 -22.31
N GLY A 367 -5.67 -5.16 -21.02
CA GLY A 367 -5.57 -4.08 -20.05
C GLY A 367 -6.89 -3.74 -19.36
N ASP A 368 -7.92 -4.56 -19.55
CA ASP A 368 -9.24 -4.35 -18.95
C ASP A 368 -9.36 -5.15 -17.63
N PRO A 369 -9.88 -4.55 -16.53
CA PRO A 369 -10.08 -5.26 -15.27
C PRO A 369 -11.16 -6.35 -15.42
N GLN A 370 -10.85 -7.54 -14.94
CA GLN A 370 -11.73 -8.71 -14.89
C GLN A 370 -11.84 -9.21 -13.44
N ARG A 371 -12.98 -9.83 -13.10
CA ARG A 371 -13.19 -10.39 -11.75
C ARG A 371 -12.74 -11.85 -11.72
N GLU A 372 -11.73 -12.15 -10.91
CA GLU A 372 -11.12 -13.47 -10.79
C GLU A 372 -11.21 -14.02 -9.36
N ASN A 373 -10.91 -15.30 -9.21
CA ASN A 373 -10.80 -15.95 -7.91
C ASN A 373 -9.32 -16.08 -7.53
N LEU A 374 -9.01 -15.78 -6.29
CA LEU A 374 -7.64 -15.80 -5.78
C LEU A 374 -7.55 -16.65 -4.52
N ALA A 375 -6.70 -17.68 -4.56
CA ALA A 375 -6.31 -18.44 -3.38
C ALA A 375 -4.99 -17.91 -2.82
N LYS A 376 -4.90 -17.75 -1.50
CA LYS A 376 -3.67 -17.36 -0.81
C LYS A 376 -3.38 -18.31 0.34
N LEU A 377 -2.12 -18.68 0.50
CA LEU A 377 -1.60 -19.43 1.64
C LEU A 377 -0.46 -18.65 2.26
N GLN A 378 -0.56 -18.39 3.55
CA GLN A 378 0.46 -17.75 4.35
C GLN A 378 0.83 -18.64 5.52
N LEU A 379 2.13 -18.81 5.75
CA LEU A 379 2.69 -19.55 6.87
C LEU A 379 3.82 -18.74 7.49
N GLY A 380 3.71 -18.48 8.76
CA GLY A 380 4.67 -17.65 9.45
C GLY A 380 4.79 -17.94 10.93
N GLY A 381 5.53 -17.10 11.60
CA GLY A 381 5.68 -17.19 13.04
C GLY A 381 6.73 -16.25 13.58
N SER A 382 6.84 -16.24 14.91
CA SER A 382 7.84 -15.48 15.64
C SER A 382 8.52 -16.38 16.64
N HIS A 383 9.86 -16.38 16.63
CA HIS A 383 10.69 -17.14 17.57
C HIS A 383 11.51 -16.18 18.43
N VAL A 384 11.45 -16.40 19.74
CA VAL A 384 12.26 -15.66 20.72
C VAL A 384 13.43 -16.53 21.12
N PHE A 385 14.63 -16.19 20.66
CA PHE A 385 15.86 -16.91 21.01
C PHE A 385 16.35 -16.55 22.42
N GLY A 386 15.86 -15.45 23.01
CA GLY A 386 16.38 -14.91 24.24
C GLY A 386 17.82 -14.39 24.10
N PRO A 387 18.63 -14.44 25.19
CA PRO A 387 20.01 -13.99 25.16
C PRO A 387 20.89 -14.83 24.22
N THR A 388 21.58 -14.16 23.32
CA THR A 388 22.52 -14.77 22.37
C THR A 388 23.94 -14.24 22.65
N PHE A 389 24.96 -14.73 21.93
CA PHE A 389 26.33 -14.24 22.13
C PHE A 389 26.53 -12.80 21.59
N PHE A 390 25.59 -12.28 20.83
CA PHE A 390 25.66 -10.96 20.19
C PHE A 390 24.53 -9.99 20.60
N ALA A 391 23.52 -10.42 21.35
CA ALA A 391 22.45 -9.55 21.84
C ALA A 391 21.86 -10.06 23.15
N ASP A 392 21.31 -9.16 23.99
CA ASP A 392 20.63 -9.50 25.24
C ASP A 392 19.29 -10.19 25.00
N ASP A 393 18.65 -9.87 23.87
CA ASP A 393 17.48 -10.59 23.36
C ASP A 393 17.50 -10.60 21.84
N THR A 394 16.98 -11.66 21.23
CA THR A 394 16.89 -11.82 19.78
C THR A 394 15.55 -12.41 19.41
N THR A 395 14.82 -11.72 18.58
CA THR A 395 13.53 -12.19 18.03
C THR A 395 13.61 -12.26 16.52
N LEU A 396 13.06 -13.34 15.94
CA LEU A 396 12.91 -13.51 14.50
C LEU A 396 11.43 -13.74 14.16
N THR A 397 10.85 -12.84 13.39
CA THR A 397 9.51 -13.02 12.77
C THR A 397 9.69 -13.33 11.29
N PHE A 398 8.97 -14.30 10.77
CA PHE A 398 9.03 -14.67 9.36
C PHE A 398 7.65 -15.01 8.81
N GLU A 399 7.48 -14.87 7.52
CA GLU A 399 6.29 -15.30 6.77
C GLU A 399 6.68 -15.70 5.35
N ALA A 400 6.15 -16.83 4.91
CA ALA A 400 6.14 -17.28 3.52
C ALA A 400 4.73 -17.17 2.96
N PHE A 401 4.64 -16.75 1.71
CA PHE A 401 3.39 -16.45 1.03
C PHE A 401 3.36 -17.14 -0.33
N TYR A 402 2.23 -17.74 -0.65
CA TYR A 402 1.89 -18.25 -1.98
C TYR A 402 0.51 -17.78 -2.37
N ALA A 403 0.35 -17.34 -3.62
CA ALA A 403 -0.95 -17.02 -4.21
C ALA A 403 -1.13 -17.71 -5.54
N ASN A 404 -2.38 -18.03 -5.87
CA ASN A 404 -2.75 -18.60 -7.16
C ASN A 404 -4.09 -18.01 -7.63
N VAL A 405 -4.11 -17.51 -8.85
CA VAL A 405 -5.30 -16.97 -9.52
C VAL A 405 -6.01 -18.10 -10.25
N HIS A 406 -7.25 -18.36 -9.86
CA HIS A 406 -8.11 -19.33 -10.53
C HIS A 406 -9.05 -18.59 -11.47
N SER A 407 -8.62 -18.40 -12.71
CA SER A 407 -9.48 -17.80 -13.74
C SER A 407 -10.65 -18.72 -14.06
N ALA A 408 -11.85 -18.20 -13.98
CA ALA A 408 -13.05 -18.94 -14.37
C ALA A 408 -13.19 -19.13 -15.90
N ALA A 409 -12.41 -18.42 -16.67
CA ALA A 409 -12.28 -18.57 -18.11
C ALA A 409 -10.81 -18.69 -18.43
N GLU A 410 -10.43 -19.47 -19.43
CA GLU A 410 -9.09 -19.52 -20.02
C GLU A 410 -8.71 -18.16 -20.62
N ARG A 411 -8.62 -17.14 -19.76
CA ARG A 411 -8.27 -15.77 -20.14
C ARG A 411 -6.78 -15.59 -19.95
N ASP A 412 -6.16 -15.02 -20.94
CA ASP A 412 -4.79 -14.52 -20.79
C ASP A 412 -4.82 -13.31 -19.84
N LEU A 413 -4.32 -13.48 -18.64
CA LEU A 413 -4.07 -12.36 -17.72
C LEU A 413 -2.84 -11.58 -18.18
N ASN A 414 -2.82 -10.31 -17.83
CA ASN A 414 -1.63 -9.49 -17.95
C ASN A 414 -0.57 -9.83 -16.90
N GLU A 415 -0.99 -10.48 -15.86
CA GLU A 415 -0.24 -10.86 -14.68
C GLU A 415 0.02 -12.35 -14.68
N ASP A 416 0.94 -12.80 -13.82
CA ASP A 416 1.16 -14.23 -13.65
C ASP A 416 -0.02 -14.85 -12.85
N ASP A 417 -0.32 -16.12 -13.11
CA ASP A 417 -1.37 -16.87 -12.42
C ASP A 417 -0.98 -17.32 -10.99
N SER A 418 0.29 -17.17 -10.64
CA SER A 418 0.79 -17.55 -9.32
C SER A 418 1.95 -16.67 -8.88
N ALA A 419 2.10 -16.49 -7.57
CA ALA A 419 3.18 -15.76 -6.96
C ALA A 419 3.66 -16.42 -5.67
N LEU A 420 4.96 -16.31 -5.40
CA LEU A 420 5.62 -16.84 -4.21
C LEU A 420 6.61 -15.83 -3.67
N GLY A 421 6.58 -15.61 -2.37
CA GLY A 421 7.52 -14.72 -1.68
C GLY A 421 7.71 -15.08 -0.22
N TYR A 422 8.66 -14.41 0.42
CA TYR A 422 8.86 -14.50 1.86
C TYR A 422 9.41 -13.19 2.42
N SER A 423 9.19 -13.00 3.70
CA SER A 423 9.73 -11.88 4.48
C SER A 423 10.22 -12.35 5.84
N PHE A 424 11.19 -11.65 6.39
CA PHE A 424 11.56 -11.81 7.79
C PHE A 424 11.96 -10.47 8.42
N LEU A 425 11.76 -10.38 9.73
CA LEU A 425 12.22 -9.29 10.59
C LEU A 425 12.97 -9.91 11.76
N ALA A 426 14.26 -9.60 11.87
CA ALA A 426 15.06 -9.92 13.02
C ALA A 426 15.25 -8.66 13.88
N SER A 427 15.03 -8.75 15.19
CA SER A 427 15.34 -7.70 16.16
C SER A 427 16.44 -8.17 17.10
N LEU A 428 17.48 -7.38 17.22
CA LEU A 428 18.57 -7.58 18.16
C LEU A 428 18.49 -6.49 19.22
N ASP A 429 18.14 -6.87 20.45
CA ASP A 429 17.89 -5.92 21.53
C ASP A 429 18.99 -5.97 22.58
N TYR A 430 19.44 -4.79 23.01
CA TYR A 430 20.46 -4.58 24.01
C TYR A 430 19.92 -3.68 25.12
N LYS A 431 19.90 -4.18 26.34
CA LYS A 431 19.30 -3.47 27.46
C LYS A 431 20.36 -2.65 28.22
N ASN A 432 19.98 -1.41 28.52
CA ASN A 432 20.77 -0.50 29.36
C ASN A 432 22.24 -0.37 28.92
N ILE A 433 22.46 -0.24 27.60
CA ILE A 433 23.80 -0.06 27.02
C ILE A 433 24.54 1.15 27.58
N TYR A 434 23.78 2.17 27.96
CA TYR A 434 24.22 3.35 28.69
C TYR A 434 23.06 3.86 29.55
N ALA A 435 23.32 4.37 30.73
CA ALA A 435 22.40 4.82 31.76
C ALA A 435 20.97 5.20 31.25
N GLY A 436 20.06 4.23 31.28
CA GLY A 436 18.66 4.40 30.87
C GLY A 436 18.39 4.30 29.36
N TRP A 437 19.39 3.95 28.53
CA TRP A 437 19.25 3.71 27.11
C TRP A 437 19.19 2.22 26.78
N ASP A 438 18.13 1.80 26.12
CA ASP A 438 18.06 0.53 25.41
C ASP A 438 18.33 0.76 23.93
N LEU A 439 18.93 -0.22 23.26
CA LEU A 439 19.20 -0.19 21.82
C LEU A 439 18.51 -1.37 21.17
N SER A 440 17.91 -1.15 20.00
CA SER A 440 17.36 -2.18 19.12
C SER A 440 17.96 -2.05 17.72
N VAL A 441 18.24 -3.18 17.08
CA VAL A 441 18.75 -3.26 15.71
C VAL A 441 17.79 -4.12 14.89
N PRO A 442 16.73 -3.53 14.30
CA PRO A 442 15.83 -4.23 13.40
C PRO A 442 16.49 -4.45 12.04
N ILE A 443 16.32 -5.67 11.52
CA ILE A 443 16.76 -6.10 10.18
C ILE A 443 15.57 -6.72 9.47
N TYR A 444 15.04 -6.03 8.47
CA TYR A 444 13.92 -6.51 7.65
C TYR A 444 14.40 -6.90 6.26
N PHE A 445 13.90 -8.03 5.76
CA PHE A 445 14.13 -8.45 4.38
C PHE A 445 12.87 -9.05 3.79
N LYS A 446 12.54 -8.64 2.55
CA LYS A 446 11.46 -9.20 1.72
C LYS A 446 12.05 -9.66 0.39
N HIS A 447 11.57 -10.78 -0.14
CA HIS A 447 11.90 -11.27 -1.47
C HIS A 447 10.67 -11.87 -2.16
N ASP A 448 10.24 -11.25 -3.22
CA ASP A 448 9.25 -11.79 -4.14
C ASP A 448 9.95 -12.71 -5.14
N ILE A 449 9.88 -14.04 -4.93
CA ILE A 449 10.70 -15.01 -5.66
C ILE A 449 10.21 -15.14 -7.11
N THR A 450 8.89 -15.34 -7.28
CA THR A 450 8.27 -15.55 -8.59
C THR A 450 6.89 -14.90 -8.64
N GLY A 451 6.41 -14.64 -9.85
CA GLY A 451 5.10 -14.11 -10.14
C GLY A 451 5.00 -12.60 -10.05
N VAL A 452 4.16 -12.04 -10.89
CA VAL A 452 3.77 -10.62 -10.84
C VAL A 452 2.27 -10.59 -10.67
N ILE A 453 1.81 -10.17 -9.48
CA ILE A 453 0.40 -9.94 -9.17
C ILE A 453 0.30 -8.56 -8.55
N GLN A 454 -0.12 -7.57 -9.35
CA GLN A 454 -0.17 -6.16 -8.95
C GLN A 454 -1.15 -5.94 -7.80
N GLU A 455 -2.26 -6.68 -7.81
CA GLU A 455 -3.26 -6.63 -6.74
C GLU A 455 -2.66 -6.94 -5.36
N LEU A 456 -1.66 -7.79 -5.30
CA LEU A 456 -0.96 -8.19 -4.07
C LEU A 456 0.36 -7.43 -3.84
N GLN A 457 0.74 -6.51 -4.74
CA GLN A 457 2.02 -5.81 -4.72
C GLN A 457 3.22 -6.78 -4.70
N VAL A 458 3.14 -7.85 -5.51
CA VAL A 458 4.19 -8.86 -5.67
C VAL A 458 4.81 -8.71 -7.06
N PHE A 459 6.13 -8.57 -7.11
CA PHE A 459 6.89 -8.34 -8.35
C PHE A 459 8.10 -9.26 -8.41
N ALA A 460 8.05 -10.29 -9.25
CA ALA A 460 9.07 -11.34 -9.37
C ALA A 460 10.51 -10.82 -9.34
N GLY A 461 11.31 -11.32 -8.39
CA GLY A 461 12.70 -10.96 -8.20
C GLY A 461 12.93 -9.69 -7.38
N ALA A 462 11.88 -8.93 -7.05
CA ALA A 462 12.00 -7.73 -6.23
C ALA A 462 12.41 -8.06 -4.79
N LYS A 463 13.29 -7.24 -4.24
CA LYS A 463 13.81 -7.39 -2.87
C LYS A 463 13.82 -6.04 -2.17
N VAL A 464 13.54 -6.09 -0.87
CA VAL A 464 13.70 -4.95 0.04
C VAL A 464 14.57 -5.40 1.21
N LEU A 465 15.60 -4.62 1.53
CA LEU A 465 16.40 -4.76 2.75
C LEU A 465 16.29 -3.48 3.54
N SER A 466 15.86 -3.56 4.80
CA SER A 466 15.91 -2.42 5.72
C SER A 466 16.77 -2.76 6.93
N LEU A 467 17.68 -1.88 7.25
CA LEU A 467 18.57 -1.97 8.42
C LEU A 467 18.34 -0.76 9.29
N GLY A 468 18.04 -0.97 10.57
CA GLY A 468 17.80 0.08 11.53
C GLY A 468 18.69 0.01 12.75
N VAL A 469 18.83 1.15 13.42
CA VAL A 469 19.39 1.26 14.78
C VAL A 469 18.49 2.24 15.52
N GLU A 470 17.89 1.80 16.63
CA GLU A 470 16.99 2.59 17.45
C GLU A 470 17.43 2.62 18.89
N GLY A 471 17.62 3.81 19.45
CA GLY A 471 17.91 4.01 20.87
C GLY A 471 16.68 4.55 21.58
N THR A 472 16.26 3.89 22.67
CA THR A 472 15.12 4.33 23.51
C THR A 472 15.60 4.70 24.91
N TYR A 473 15.36 5.95 25.29
CA TYR A 473 15.67 6.48 26.60
C TYR A 473 14.46 6.46 27.52
N LEU A 474 14.56 5.76 28.65
CA LEU A 474 13.54 5.66 29.70
C LEU A 474 12.13 5.37 29.15
N ASN A 475 12.01 4.60 28.09
CA ASN A 475 10.78 4.22 27.39
C ASN A 475 9.95 5.38 26.81
N ASN A 476 10.46 6.60 26.82
CA ASN A 476 9.71 7.80 26.38
C ASN A 476 10.29 8.45 25.13
N LEU A 477 11.64 8.50 25.00
CA LEU A 477 12.31 9.14 23.88
C LEU A 477 12.98 8.07 23.03
N THR A 478 12.58 7.94 21.77
CA THR A 478 13.21 7.04 20.80
C THR A 478 13.85 7.85 19.69
N ALA A 479 15.11 7.57 19.40
CA ALA A 479 15.82 8.11 18.24
C ALA A 479 16.25 6.95 17.35
N GLY A 480 15.95 7.02 16.05
CA GLY A 480 16.22 5.97 15.09
C GLY A 480 16.96 6.48 13.85
N LEU A 481 17.79 5.61 13.29
CA LEU A 481 18.41 5.76 11.98
C LEU A 481 18.17 4.47 11.20
N SER A 482 17.68 4.56 9.97
CA SER A 482 17.47 3.39 9.12
C SER A 482 17.92 3.64 7.69
N TYR A 483 18.27 2.55 7.01
CA TYR A 483 18.55 2.51 5.58
C TYR A 483 17.66 1.47 4.93
N ALA A 484 16.96 1.84 3.87
CA ALA A 484 16.16 0.95 3.05
C ALA A 484 16.75 0.87 1.64
N ALA A 485 16.98 -0.36 1.18
CA ALA A 485 17.45 -0.67 -0.16
C ALA A 485 16.38 -1.45 -0.94
N TYR A 486 16.10 -1.01 -2.16
CA TYR A 486 15.17 -1.64 -3.09
C TYR A 486 15.94 -2.15 -4.31
N PHE A 487 15.98 -3.45 -4.54
CA PHE A 487 16.82 -4.04 -5.59
C PHE A 487 16.22 -5.33 -6.17
N GLY A 488 16.76 -5.77 -7.30
CA GLY A 488 16.26 -6.95 -8.02
C GLY A 488 14.91 -6.69 -8.69
N GLY A 489 14.38 -7.71 -9.37
CA GLY A 489 13.12 -7.62 -10.12
C GLY A 489 13.24 -6.90 -11.46
N ASP A 490 14.41 -6.40 -11.81
CA ASP A 490 14.68 -5.66 -13.03
C ASP A 490 13.61 -4.57 -13.28
N ARG A 491 13.12 -4.44 -14.51
CA ARG A 491 12.10 -3.44 -14.88
C ARG A 491 10.72 -3.66 -14.24
N LYS A 492 10.49 -4.79 -13.58
CA LYS A 492 9.23 -5.07 -12.86
C LYS A 492 9.17 -4.37 -11.51
N ASN A 493 10.34 -4.10 -10.91
CA ASN A 493 10.44 -3.39 -9.64
C ASN A 493 10.57 -1.88 -9.88
N LEU A 494 9.47 -1.16 -9.81
CA LEU A 494 9.42 0.29 -10.02
C LEU A 494 10.04 1.09 -8.85
N LEU A 495 10.37 0.44 -7.74
CA LEU A 495 11.03 1.04 -6.58
C LEU A 495 12.55 0.82 -6.56
N GLN A 496 13.15 0.17 -7.55
CA GLN A 496 14.56 -0.26 -7.52
C GLN A 496 15.61 0.86 -7.37
N ASP A 497 15.22 2.12 -7.48
CA ASP A 497 16.07 3.30 -7.31
C ASP A 497 15.57 4.24 -6.21
N ARG A 498 14.75 3.71 -5.28
CA ARG A 498 14.18 4.44 -4.14
C ARG A 498 14.95 4.21 -2.83
N ASP A 499 16.23 3.88 -2.92
CA ASP A 499 17.07 3.72 -1.74
C ASP A 499 17.11 5.00 -0.92
N ASN A 500 16.90 4.85 0.39
CA ASN A 500 16.84 6.01 1.27
C ASN A 500 17.42 5.74 2.65
N ILE A 501 17.85 6.81 3.31
CA ILE A 501 18.19 6.86 4.73
C ILE A 501 17.11 7.68 5.44
N ALA A 502 16.70 7.22 6.61
CA ALA A 502 15.73 7.93 7.42
C ALA A 502 16.24 8.13 8.85
N PHE A 503 15.98 9.32 9.39
CA PHE A 503 16.16 9.65 10.79
C PHE A 503 14.80 9.88 11.44
N THR A 504 14.59 9.34 12.63
CA THR A 504 13.37 9.52 13.41
C THR A 504 13.67 9.97 14.83
N LEU A 505 12.78 10.78 15.39
CA LEU A 505 12.80 11.17 16.78
C LEU A 505 11.37 11.18 17.31
N LYS A 506 11.05 10.28 18.23
CA LYS A 506 9.72 10.09 18.81
C LYS A 506 9.76 10.34 20.31
N TYR A 507 8.78 11.07 20.81
CA TYR A 507 8.56 11.24 22.24
C TYR A 507 7.14 10.84 22.60
N SER A 508 7.00 9.95 23.58
CA SER A 508 5.71 9.47 24.11
C SER A 508 5.54 9.97 25.56
N PHE A 509 4.36 10.47 25.92
CA PHE A 509 4.08 11.07 27.22
C PHE A 509 2.78 10.52 27.85
#